data_a6c002713da58ba5e9e8d59edce4e075
#
_entry.id   a6c002713da58ba5e9e8d59edce4e075
#
_cell.length_a   1.000
_cell.length_b   1.000
_cell.length_c   1.000
_cell.angle_alpha   90.00
_cell.angle_beta   90.00
_cell.angle_gamma   90.00
#
_symmetry.space_group_name_H-M   'P 1'
#
loop_
_entity.id
_entity.type
_entity.pdbx_description
1 polymer ?
#
loop_
_entity_poly.entity_id
_entity_poly.type
_entity_poly.pdbx_seq_one_letter_code
_entity_poly.pdbx_strand_id
1 'polypeptide(L)'
;MTPSFGNIYCHKLSHINTDECGAPEFYTGGGKLVTLQGIRGKITADELDEAIGGKGIVHHTQPSSVSITQVCESGEVYQLEEIKKISDVAHKHNLNMHMDGARFANALVSLDATPAEMTWKSGIDVLSFGATKNGCLAAEAIIFFKKDLVGNIAFLMKRA
;
A
#
# COMPACT_ATOMS: atom_id res chain seq x y z
N MET A 1 2.87 7.64 7.33
CA MET A 1 1.88 7.77 6.25
C MET A 1 0.46 7.98 6.79
N THR A 2 0.04 7.25 7.81
CA THR A 2 -1.35 7.25 8.30
C THR A 2 -1.38 7.68 9.77
N PRO A 3 -2.10 8.77 10.13
CA PRO A 3 -2.29 9.14 11.53
C PRO A 3 -3.26 8.19 12.24
N SER A 4 -3.35 8.29 13.59
CA SER A 4 -4.19 7.42 14.40
C SER A 4 -5.70 7.49 14.10
N PHE A 5 -6.14 8.55 13.48
CA PHE A 5 -7.52 8.75 13.02
C PHE A 5 -7.68 8.57 11.50
N GLY A 6 -6.66 8.01 10.83
CA GLY A 6 -6.63 7.84 9.38
C GLY A 6 -7.20 6.52 8.88
N ASN A 7 -7.62 6.50 7.62
CA ASN A 7 -8.00 5.30 6.89
C ASN A 7 -6.87 4.81 6.00
N ILE A 8 -6.74 3.49 5.90
CA ILE A 8 -5.92 2.79 4.92
C ILE A 8 -6.85 1.95 4.06
N TYR A 9 -6.98 2.28 2.78
CA TYR A 9 -7.78 1.50 1.84
C TYR A 9 -6.95 0.34 1.29
N CYS A 10 -7.49 -0.87 1.33
CA CYS A 10 -6.81 -2.07 0.83
C CYS A 10 -7.83 -3.11 0.35
N HIS A 11 -7.37 -4.13 -0.39
CA HIS A 11 -8.23 -5.25 -0.73
C HIS A 11 -8.53 -6.11 0.52
N LYS A 12 -9.75 -6.67 0.62
CA LYS A 12 -10.17 -7.47 1.79
C LYS A 12 -9.30 -8.70 2.06
N LEU A 13 -8.63 -9.25 1.03
CA LEU A 13 -7.73 -10.41 1.15
C LEU A 13 -6.25 -10.00 1.24
N SER A 14 -5.93 -8.71 1.29
CA SER A 14 -4.53 -8.27 1.41
C SER A 14 -3.94 -8.68 2.76
N HIS A 15 -2.65 -9.01 2.76
CA HIS A 15 -1.90 -9.45 3.94
C HIS A 15 -2.04 -8.47 5.11
N ILE A 16 -1.98 -7.17 4.82
CA ILE A 16 -2.18 -6.10 5.81
C ILE A 16 -3.51 -6.21 6.57
N ASN A 17 -4.55 -6.81 5.97
CA ASN A 17 -5.85 -7.00 6.60
C ASN A 17 -6.02 -8.36 7.29
N THR A 18 -5.40 -9.42 6.73
CA THR A 18 -5.71 -10.80 7.13
C THR A 18 -4.62 -11.44 8.00
N ASP A 19 -3.35 -11.08 7.80
CA ASP A 19 -2.22 -11.86 8.31
C ASP A 19 -1.19 -11.04 9.12
N GLU A 20 -1.54 -9.83 9.58
CA GLU A 20 -0.64 -8.95 10.36
C GLU A 20 -1.03 -8.84 11.85
N CYS A 21 -2.00 -9.62 12.32
CA CYS A 21 -2.41 -9.65 13.73
C CYS A 21 -2.69 -8.25 14.32
N GLY A 22 -3.25 -7.32 13.54
CA GLY A 22 -3.54 -5.95 13.97
C GLY A 22 -2.32 -5.03 14.05
N ALA A 23 -1.19 -5.39 13.44
CA ALA A 23 0.00 -4.55 13.42
C ALA A 23 -0.23 -3.15 12.81
N PRO A 24 -0.99 -3.02 11.70
CA PRO A 24 -1.27 -1.69 11.14
C PRO A 24 -1.99 -0.78 12.12
N GLU A 25 -3.01 -1.28 12.80
CA GLU A 25 -3.77 -0.55 13.82
C GLU A 25 -2.90 -0.19 15.01
N PHE A 26 -2.07 -1.12 15.46
CA PHE A 26 -1.18 -0.92 16.59
C PHE A 26 -0.12 0.16 16.31
N TYR A 27 0.62 0.04 15.21
CA TYR A 27 1.71 0.97 14.89
C TYR A 27 1.25 2.33 14.41
N THR A 28 0.03 2.44 13.88
CA THR A 28 -0.59 3.75 13.56
C THR A 28 -1.22 4.40 14.79
N GLY A 29 -1.39 3.64 15.88
CA GLY A 29 -2.08 4.12 17.08
C GLY A 29 -3.59 4.19 16.92
N GLY A 30 -4.18 3.35 16.05
CA GLY A 30 -5.62 3.25 15.84
C GLY A 30 -6.11 3.56 14.43
N GLY A 31 -5.22 3.65 13.44
CA GLY A 31 -5.62 3.81 12.04
C GLY A 31 -6.53 2.65 11.59
N LYS A 32 -7.55 2.95 10.79
CA LYS A 32 -8.58 1.99 10.40
C LYS A 32 -8.31 1.43 9.00
N LEU A 33 -8.31 0.11 8.88
CA LEU A 33 -8.36 -0.53 7.57
C LEU A 33 -9.79 -0.41 6.98
N VAL A 34 -9.88 0.06 5.74
CA VAL A 34 -11.12 0.12 4.95
C VAL A 34 -10.96 -0.84 3.79
N THR A 35 -11.61 -1.99 3.92
CA THR A 35 -11.46 -3.07 2.94
C THR A 35 -12.38 -2.89 1.75
N LEU A 36 -11.82 -3.05 0.55
CA LEU A 36 -12.51 -3.05 -0.72
C LEU A 36 -12.66 -4.48 -1.23
N GLN A 37 -13.74 -4.75 -1.98
CA GLN A 37 -14.03 -6.09 -2.48
C GLN A 37 -13.09 -6.47 -3.63
N GLY A 38 -12.90 -5.56 -4.57
CA GLY A 38 -12.05 -5.76 -5.72
C GLY A 38 -12.42 -6.98 -6.57
N ILE A 39 -11.50 -7.34 -7.46
CA ILE A 39 -11.62 -8.52 -8.32
C ILE A 39 -10.35 -9.33 -8.22
N ARG A 40 -10.45 -10.60 -7.82
CA ARG A 40 -9.31 -11.54 -7.74
C ARG A 40 -8.10 -10.99 -6.96
N GLY A 41 -8.36 -10.35 -5.82
CA GLY A 41 -7.29 -9.82 -4.95
C GLY A 41 -6.81 -8.40 -5.30
N LYS A 42 -7.33 -7.79 -6.38
CA LYS A 42 -6.97 -6.44 -6.81
C LYS A 42 -8.12 -5.46 -6.57
N ILE A 43 -7.84 -4.28 -6.04
CA ILE A 43 -8.77 -3.17 -6.02
C ILE A 43 -8.78 -2.45 -7.37
N THR A 44 -9.84 -1.73 -7.69
CA THR A 44 -9.93 -0.90 -8.88
C THR A 44 -9.90 0.58 -8.53
N ALA A 45 -9.54 1.42 -9.49
CA ALA A 45 -9.55 2.87 -9.31
C ALA A 45 -10.96 3.41 -9.06
N ASP A 46 -11.95 2.89 -9.76
CA ASP A 46 -13.35 3.32 -9.63
C ASP A 46 -13.90 2.97 -8.23
N GLU A 47 -13.69 1.73 -7.77
CA GLU A 47 -14.08 1.30 -6.42
C GLU A 47 -13.40 2.13 -5.33
N LEU A 48 -12.13 2.48 -5.53
CA LEU A 48 -11.41 3.34 -4.61
C LEU A 48 -12.00 4.76 -4.58
N ASP A 49 -12.25 5.37 -5.74
CA ASP A 49 -12.83 6.73 -5.83
C ASP A 49 -14.21 6.80 -5.15
N GLU A 50 -15.06 5.78 -5.34
CA GLU A 50 -16.37 5.65 -4.69
C GLU A 50 -16.27 5.47 -3.17
N ALA A 51 -15.26 4.74 -2.68
CA ALA A 51 -15.09 4.46 -1.26
C ALA A 51 -14.51 5.63 -0.46
N ILE A 52 -13.79 6.54 -1.12
CA ILE A 52 -13.17 7.68 -0.45
C ILE A 52 -14.22 8.73 -0.08
N GLY A 53 -14.45 8.90 1.22
CA GLY A 53 -15.45 9.84 1.71
C GLY A 53 -15.15 10.32 3.14
N GLY A 54 -15.99 11.21 3.67
CA GLY A 54 -15.92 11.67 5.05
C GLY A 54 -14.81 12.67 5.35
N LYS A 55 -14.07 13.17 4.35
CA LYS A 55 -12.99 14.15 4.54
C LYS A 55 -13.50 15.41 5.24
N GLY A 56 -12.85 15.77 6.34
CA GLY A 56 -13.21 16.95 7.16
C GLY A 56 -14.42 16.76 8.09
N ILE A 57 -15.10 15.60 8.04
CA ILE A 57 -16.19 15.31 8.96
C ILE A 57 -15.60 14.74 10.26
N VAL A 58 -15.80 15.45 11.40
CA VAL A 58 -15.20 15.11 12.70
C VAL A 58 -15.60 13.74 13.24
N HIS A 59 -16.75 13.21 12.81
CA HIS A 59 -17.24 11.88 13.23
C HIS A 59 -16.67 10.73 12.40
N HIS A 60 -15.93 11.01 11.32
CA HIS A 60 -15.37 10.02 10.42
C HIS A 60 -13.87 9.92 10.55
N THR A 61 -13.32 8.71 10.45
CA THR A 61 -11.89 8.53 10.22
C THR A 61 -11.52 9.14 8.88
N GLN A 62 -10.31 9.71 8.79
CA GLN A 62 -9.93 10.54 7.65
C GLN A 62 -9.19 9.74 6.57
N PRO A 63 -9.56 9.85 5.28
CA PRO A 63 -8.81 9.25 4.19
C PRO A 63 -7.32 9.62 4.25
N SER A 64 -6.41 8.65 4.23
CA SER A 64 -4.97 8.90 4.46
C SER A 64 -4.06 8.16 3.50
N SER A 65 -4.29 6.88 3.26
CA SER A 65 -3.42 6.07 2.41
C SER A 65 -4.16 4.93 1.72
N VAL A 66 -3.54 4.41 0.67
CA VAL A 66 -3.96 3.22 -0.07
C VAL A 66 -2.81 2.23 -0.04
N SER A 67 -3.11 0.95 0.17
CA SER A 67 -2.14 -0.14 0.11
C SER A 67 -2.57 -1.18 -0.90
N ILE A 68 -1.69 -1.48 -1.86
CA ILE A 68 -1.84 -2.60 -2.81
C ILE A 68 -0.74 -3.62 -2.58
N THR A 69 -1.00 -4.89 -2.90
CA THR A 69 0.00 -5.97 -2.80
C THR A 69 0.41 -6.43 -4.20
N GLN A 70 1.71 -6.47 -4.46
CA GLN A 70 2.27 -6.84 -5.77
C GLN A 70 3.36 -7.93 -5.60
N VAL A 71 3.13 -9.16 -5.99
CA VAL A 71 1.93 -9.86 -6.47
C VAL A 71 0.95 -10.05 -5.32
N CYS A 72 -0.37 -9.93 -5.57
CA CYS A 72 -1.36 -10.11 -4.52
C CYS A 72 -1.51 -11.58 -4.07
N GLU A 73 -2.19 -11.81 -2.95
CA GLU A 73 -2.30 -13.11 -2.28
C GLU A 73 -2.96 -14.17 -3.16
N SER A 74 -3.81 -13.77 -4.11
CA SER A 74 -4.43 -14.65 -5.10
C SER A 74 -3.49 -15.07 -6.25
N GLY A 75 -2.28 -14.49 -6.33
CA GLY A 75 -1.33 -14.69 -7.42
C GLY A 75 -1.54 -13.76 -8.62
N GLU A 76 -2.51 -12.87 -8.57
CA GLU A 76 -2.74 -11.88 -9.62
C GLU A 76 -1.71 -10.76 -9.57
N VAL A 77 -1.40 -10.22 -10.74
CA VAL A 77 -0.44 -9.12 -10.92
C VAL A 77 -1.18 -7.86 -11.37
N TYR A 78 -0.98 -6.75 -10.67
CA TYR A 78 -1.43 -5.44 -11.18
C TYR A 78 -0.61 -5.05 -12.40
N GLN A 79 -1.27 -4.70 -13.50
CA GLN A 79 -0.61 -4.08 -14.65
C GLN A 79 -0.18 -2.65 -14.31
N LEU A 80 0.83 -2.11 -15.03
CA LEU A 80 1.35 -0.77 -14.75
C LEU A 80 0.27 0.30 -14.85
N GLU A 81 -0.65 0.16 -15.80
CA GLU A 81 -1.77 1.07 -16.00
C GLU A 81 -2.81 0.98 -14.87
N GLU A 82 -2.99 -0.21 -14.26
CA GLU A 82 -3.88 -0.38 -13.10
C GLU A 82 -3.29 0.34 -11.89
N ILE A 83 -1.98 0.12 -11.62
CA ILE A 83 -1.26 0.82 -10.53
C ILE A 83 -1.36 2.33 -10.72
N LYS A 84 -1.10 2.81 -11.94
CA LYS A 84 -1.14 4.24 -12.27
C LYS A 84 -2.53 4.84 -12.02
N LYS A 85 -3.60 4.18 -12.47
CA LYS A 85 -4.98 4.66 -12.26
C LYS A 85 -5.34 4.74 -10.78
N ILE A 86 -4.98 3.71 -9.99
CA ILE A 86 -5.20 3.71 -8.54
C ILE A 86 -4.42 4.83 -7.88
N SER A 87 -3.14 5.02 -8.26
CA SER A 87 -2.30 6.10 -7.73
C SER A 87 -2.83 7.49 -8.07
N ASP A 88 -3.35 7.67 -9.29
CA ASP A 88 -3.93 8.95 -9.71
C ASP A 88 -5.17 9.30 -8.87
N VAL A 89 -6.04 8.32 -8.59
CA VAL A 89 -7.17 8.50 -7.68
C VAL A 89 -6.69 8.82 -6.27
N ALA A 90 -5.74 8.05 -5.74
CA ALA A 90 -5.19 8.31 -4.41
C ALA A 90 -4.63 9.74 -4.29
N HIS A 91 -3.80 10.16 -5.24
CA HIS A 91 -3.19 11.48 -5.23
C HIS A 91 -4.20 12.62 -5.48
N LYS A 92 -5.23 12.41 -6.30
CA LYS A 92 -6.37 13.34 -6.48
C LYS A 92 -7.02 13.67 -5.13
N HIS A 93 -7.13 12.69 -4.24
CA HIS A 93 -7.67 12.85 -2.89
C HIS A 93 -6.63 13.22 -1.82
N ASN A 94 -5.36 13.41 -2.20
CA ASN A 94 -4.21 13.65 -1.33
C ASN A 94 -3.90 12.48 -0.38
N LEU A 95 -4.12 11.24 -0.82
CA LEU A 95 -3.72 10.04 -0.11
C LEU A 95 -2.32 9.61 -0.55
N ASN A 96 -1.61 8.90 0.34
CA ASN A 96 -0.32 8.32 0.01
C ASN A 96 -0.49 6.89 -0.52
N MET A 97 0.32 6.52 -1.53
CA MET A 97 0.32 5.17 -2.12
C MET A 97 1.42 4.29 -1.52
N HIS A 98 1.01 3.18 -0.94
CA HIS A 98 1.90 2.11 -0.48
C HIS A 98 1.78 0.88 -1.36
N MET A 99 2.91 0.23 -1.65
CA MET A 99 2.97 -1.09 -2.26
C MET A 99 3.62 -2.08 -1.30
N ASP A 100 2.91 -3.13 -0.95
CA ASP A 100 3.50 -4.34 -0.38
C ASP A 100 4.16 -5.13 -1.50
N GLY A 101 5.49 -5.17 -1.46
CA GLY A 101 6.36 -5.83 -2.44
C GLY A 101 6.99 -7.11 -1.93
N ALA A 102 6.33 -7.87 -1.05
CA ALA A 102 6.82 -9.17 -0.59
C ALA A 102 7.13 -10.13 -1.74
N ARG A 103 6.48 -9.96 -2.91
CA ARG A 103 6.71 -10.74 -4.15
C ARG A 103 7.11 -9.85 -5.33
N PHE A 104 7.78 -8.75 -5.04
CA PHE A 104 8.14 -7.71 -6.01
C PHE A 104 8.87 -8.22 -7.24
N ALA A 105 9.90 -9.07 -7.05
CA ALA A 105 10.69 -9.61 -8.16
C ALA A 105 9.86 -10.50 -9.09
N ASN A 106 8.90 -11.26 -8.55
CA ASN A 106 8.01 -12.09 -9.36
C ASN A 106 7.13 -11.21 -10.28
N ALA A 107 6.63 -10.10 -9.76
CA ALA A 107 5.84 -9.15 -10.55
C ALA A 107 6.68 -8.50 -11.66
N LEU A 108 7.92 -8.08 -11.38
CA LEU A 108 8.81 -7.51 -12.40
C LEU A 108 9.03 -8.46 -13.58
N VAL A 109 9.31 -9.73 -13.29
CA VAL A 109 9.49 -10.75 -14.34
C VAL A 109 8.20 -10.96 -15.14
N SER A 110 7.05 -11.02 -14.46
CA SER A 110 5.75 -11.20 -15.11
C SER A 110 5.35 -10.03 -16.02
N LEU A 111 5.75 -8.82 -15.66
CA LEU A 111 5.40 -7.58 -16.38
C LEU A 111 6.44 -7.18 -17.43
N ASP A 112 7.61 -7.83 -17.45
CA ASP A 112 8.79 -7.39 -18.20
C ASP A 112 9.08 -5.89 -17.97
N ALA A 113 8.97 -5.45 -16.70
CA ALA A 113 9.05 -4.06 -16.32
C ALA A 113 10.28 -3.77 -15.45
N THR A 114 10.74 -2.53 -15.46
CA THR A 114 11.78 -2.07 -14.55
C THR A 114 11.20 -1.75 -13.17
N PRO A 115 12.02 -1.84 -12.09
CA PRO A 115 11.59 -1.41 -10.75
C PRO A 115 11.01 0.00 -10.70
N ALA A 116 11.57 0.92 -11.48
CA ALA A 116 11.11 2.31 -11.55
C ALA A 116 9.72 2.44 -12.17
N GLU A 117 9.42 1.68 -13.21
CA GLU A 117 8.11 1.68 -13.87
C GLU A 117 7.03 1.10 -12.95
N MET A 118 7.33 0.02 -12.25
CA MET A 118 6.37 -0.60 -11.34
C MET A 118 6.18 0.18 -10.03
N THR A 119 7.05 1.15 -9.71
CA THR A 119 6.97 1.92 -8.46
C THR A 119 6.71 3.40 -8.69
N TRP A 120 7.72 4.25 -8.50
CA TRP A 120 7.56 5.69 -8.45
C TRP A 120 7.05 6.31 -9.75
N LYS A 121 7.34 5.73 -10.91
CA LYS A 121 6.78 6.20 -12.19
C LYS A 121 5.28 5.89 -12.33
N SER A 122 4.80 4.83 -11.66
CA SER A 122 3.38 4.52 -11.54
C SER A 122 2.69 5.16 -10.35
N GLY A 123 3.40 6.01 -9.59
CA GLY A 123 2.85 6.80 -8.50
C GLY A 123 2.90 6.16 -7.12
N ILE A 124 3.74 5.12 -6.91
CA ILE A 124 3.97 4.58 -5.57
C ILE A 124 4.86 5.54 -4.78
N ASP A 125 4.41 5.89 -3.56
CA ASP A 125 5.13 6.78 -2.64
C ASP A 125 6.07 6.01 -1.72
N VAL A 126 5.65 4.80 -1.28
CA VAL A 126 6.41 3.92 -0.38
C VAL A 126 6.26 2.47 -0.81
N LEU A 127 7.38 1.74 -0.80
CA LEU A 127 7.44 0.31 -1.07
C LEU A 127 7.98 -0.43 0.17
N SER A 128 7.23 -1.43 0.65
CA SER A 128 7.77 -2.47 1.53
C SER A 128 8.37 -3.56 0.63
N PHE A 129 9.70 -3.58 0.51
CA PHE A 129 10.40 -4.53 -0.34
C PHE A 129 10.80 -5.76 0.47
N GLY A 130 10.27 -6.92 0.11
CA GLY A 130 10.63 -8.20 0.70
C GLY A 130 11.51 -9.02 -0.24
N ALA A 131 12.67 -9.44 0.21
CA ALA A 131 13.54 -10.35 -0.52
C ALA A 131 13.46 -11.81 -0.02
N THR A 132 12.87 -12.05 1.13
CA THR A 132 12.72 -13.37 1.75
C THR A 132 12.02 -14.37 0.84
N LYS A 133 10.93 -13.96 0.15
CA LYS A 133 10.20 -14.80 -0.82
C LYS A 133 10.90 -14.90 -2.19
N ASN A 134 12.04 -14.23 -2.36
CA ASN A 134 12.81 -14.16 -3.61
C ASN A 134 14.21 -14.80 -3.47
N GLY A 135 14.36 -15.77 -2.56
CA GLY A 135 15.57 -16.56 -2.40
C GLY A 135 16.62 -16.00 -1.43
N CYS A 136 16.36 -14.87 -0.77
CA CYS A 136 17.20 -14.38 0.32
C CYS A 136 16.80 -15.03 1.65
N LEU A 137 17.77 -15.15 2.57
CA LEU A 137 17.51 -15.79 3.87
C LEU A 137 16.53 -14.97 4.72
N ALA A 138 16.80 -13.70 4.91
CA ALA A 138 15.90 -12.71 5.52
C ALA A 138 16.39 -11.31 5.13
N ALA A 139 15.65 -10.61 4.30
CA ALA A 139 16.01 -9.25 3.90
C ALA A 139 14.73 -8.46 3.59
N GLU A 140 14.50 -7.41 4.34
CA GLU A 140 13.35 -6.51 4.19
C GLU A 140 13.84 -5.07 4.17
N ALA A 141 13.20 -4.24 3.35
CA ALA A 141 13.52 -2.83 3.25
C ALA A 141 12.26 -2.00 3.07
N ILE A 142 12.24 -0.79 3.63
CA ILE A 142 11.22 0.21 3.33
C ILE A 142 11.86 1.28 2.45
N ILE A 143 11.33 1.46 1.25
CA ILE A 143 11.85 2.39 0.26
C ILE A 143 10.87 3.55 0.10
N PHE A 144 11.33 4.77 0.43
CA PHE A 144 10.54 6.00 0.31
C PHE A 144 10.92 6.72 -0.98
N PHE A 145 9.98 6.83 -1.91
CA PHE A 145 10.10 7.65 -3.12
C PHE A 145 9.70 9.10 -2.84
N LYS A 146 8.80 9.31 -1.88
CA LYS A 146 8.35 10.59 -1.38
C LYS A 146 9.06 10.93 -0.07
N LYS A 147 10.07 11.80 -0.12
CA LYS A 147 11.00 12.06 1.00
C LYS A 147 10.35 12.63 2.25
N ASP A 148 9.29 13.41 2.12
CA ASP A 148 8.56 13.98 3.25
C ASP A 148 7.83 12.94 4.11
N LEU A 149 7.65 11.71 3.59
CA LEU A 149 7.10 10.60 4.35
C LEU A 149 8.10 9.88 5.27
N VAL A 150 9.39 10.15 5.15
CA VAL A 150 10.43 9.54 5.99
C VAL A 150 10.23 9.88 7.47
N GLY A 151 9.93 11.14 7.78
CA GLY A 151 9.56 11.59 9.12
C GLY A 151 10.38 10.97 10.24
N ASN A 152 9.71 10.35 11.19
CA ASN A 152 10.28 9.73 12.39
C ASN A 152 10.58 8.22 12.23
N ILE A 153 10.66 7.70 11.00
CA ILE A 153 10.77 6.25 10.76
C ILE A 153 11.95 5.59 11.49
N ALA A 154 13.10 6.30 11.59
CA ALA A 154 14.27 5.79 12.29
C ALA A 154 14.00 5.50 13.78
N PHE A 155 13.20 6.35 14.43
CA PHE A 155 12.79 6.12 15.82
C PHE A 155 11.79 4.99 15.94
N LEU A 156 10.85 4.86 15.01
CA LEU A 156 9.88 3.76 14.98
C LEU A 156 10.59 2.43 14.75
N MET A 157 11.52 2.34 13.80
CA MET A 157 12.32 1.14 13.55
C MET A 157 13.17 0.74 14.76
N LYS A 158 13.64 1.71 15.56
CA LYS A 158 14.41 1.38 16.77
C LYS A 158 13.54 0.83 17.90
N ARG A 159 12.25 1.13 17.88
CA ARG A 159 11.28 0.67 18.89
C ARG A 159 10.59 -0.64 18.53
N ALA A 160 10.60 -1.05 17.29
CA ALA A 160 10.09 -2.34 16.81
C ALA A 160 11.17 -3.43 16.93
#